data_f5fce451014238ebfe21743c039b2f38
#
_entry.id   f5fce451014238ebfe21743c039b2f38
#
_cell.length_a   1.000
_cell.length_b   1.000
_cell.length_c   1.000
_cell.angle_alpha   90.00
_cell.angle_beta   90.00
_cell.angle_gamma   90.00
#
_symmetry.space_group_name_H-M   'P 1'
#
loop_
_entity.id
_entity.type
_entity.pdbx_description
1 polymer ?
#
loop_
_entity_poly.entity_id
_entity_poly.type
_entity_poly.pdbx_seq_one_letter_code
_entity_poly.pdbx_strand_id
1 'polypeptide(L)'
;MPTKAVFRTARLGAGLAVGLLALAACTPAGVVVGGAASAGVAASEERGIKGAADDAVIRVKINEAWVKEDFDTFIRLNLQIYEGRVLVSGRVPDQAQADKAVQAAWQPDGVREVINEIEISEGGGLNDFANDTLINARLDADLLFDGDVDSINYSTRAVAGTVYLLGVAQDRAELDRVFRIARDVPNVKRVISHVIMKDDPRRIANPGNGGNSGG
;
A
#
# COMPACT_ATOMS: atom_id res chain seq x y z
N MET A 1 -38.37 -42.71 -46.64
CA MET A 1 -37.54 -41.64 -47.16
C MET A 1 -37.08 -40.77 -45.99
N PRO A 2 -35.82 -40.52 -45.90
CA PRO A 2 -35.14 -40.19 -44.64
C PRO A 2 -34.82 -38.72 -44.48
N THR A 3 -34.49 -38.40 -43.22
CA THR A 3 -33.42 -37.56 -42.76
C THR A 3 -33.52 -36.03 -42.88
N LYS A 4 -33.42 -35.38 -41.76
CA LYS A 4 -32.30 -34.43 -41.45
C LYS A 4 -32.49 -33.89 -40.03
N ALA A 5 -31.74 -34.43 -39.11
CA ALA A 5 -31.44 -33.76 -37.84
C ALA A 5 -29.97 -33.96 -37.51
N VAL A 6 -29.10 -33.04 -37.85
CA VAL A 6 -27.75 -32.90 -37.28
C VAL A 6 -27.32 -31.44 -37.33
N PHE A 7 -26.60 -30.99 -36.30
CA PHE A 7 -25.93 -29.72 -36.11
C PHE A 7 -26.67 -28.56 -35.43
N ARG A 8 -26.79 -28.65 -34.12
CA ARG A 8 -26.85 -27.46 -33.25
C ARG A 8 -26.29 -27.75 -31.87
N THR A 9 -25.02 -28.13 -31.77
CA THR A 9 -24.32 -28.20 -30.47
C THR A 9 -22.85 -27.88 -30.62
N ALA A 10 -22.51 -26.61 -30.88
CA ALA A 10 -21.11 -26.18 -30.81
C ALA A 10 -21.00 -24.65 -30.70
N ARG A 11 -21.67 -24.00 -29.78
CA ARG A 11 -21.42 -22.57 -29.51
C ARG A 11 -21.57 -22.13 -28.04
N LEU A 12 -21.61 -23.08 -27.08
CA LEU A 12 -21.71 -22.73 -25.64
C LEU A 12 -20.39 -22.90 -24.84
N GLY A 13 -19.29 -23.28 -25.48
CA GLY A 13 -18.03 -23.54 -24.77
C GLY A 13 -17.07 -22.34 -24.63
N ALA A 14 -17.26 -21.28 -25.41
CA ALA A 14 -16.26 -20.19 -25.46
C ALA A 14 -16.52 -19.06 -24.47
N GLY A 15 -17.71 -18.95 -23.89
CA GLY A 15 -18.06 -17.86 -22.98
C GLY A 15 -17.66 -18.10 -21.51
N LEU A 16 -17.40 -19.34 -21.11
CA LEU A 16 -17.13 -19.69 -19.71
C LEU A 16 -15.63 -19.58 -19.35
N ALA A 17 -14.74 -19.61 -20.34
CA ALA A 17 -13.29 -19.55 -20.10
C ALA A 17 -12.78 -18.13 -19.85
N VAL A 18 -13.47 -17.09 -20.33
CA VAL A 18 -13.05 -15.69 -20.15
C VAL A 18 -13.47 -15.14 -18.77
N GLY A 19 -14.52 -15.70 -18.16
CA GLY A 19 -15.02 -15.27 -16.84
C GLY A 19 -14.17 -15.72 -15.64
N LEU A 20 -13.34 -16.76 -15.79
CA LEU A 20 -12.53 -17.28 -14.69
C LEU A 20 -11.18 -16.55 -14.50
N LEU A 21 -10.71 -15.78 -15.49
CA LEU A 21 -9.45 -15.04 -15.35
C LEU A 21 -9.61 -13.73 -14.56
N ALA A 22 -10.82 -13.22 -14.36
CA ALA A 22 -11.03 -11.95 -13.68
C ALA A 22 -11.10 -12.05 -12.14
N LEU A 23 -11.23 -13.26 -11.56
CA LEU A 23 -11.31 -13.46 -10.10
C LEU A 23 -9.95 -13.70 -9.42
N ALA A 24 -8.86 -13.84 -10.17
CA ALA A 24 -7.52 -14.06 -9.62
C ALA A 24 -6.86 -12.78 -9.06
N ALA A 25 -7.44 -11.61 -9.31
CA ALA A 25 -6.86 -10.32 -8.91
C ALA A 25 -7.12 -9.92 -7.44
N CYS A 26 -7.97 -10.67 -6.71
CA CYS A 26 -8.38 -10.31 -5.35
C CYS A 26 -7.85 -11.25 -4.25
N THR A 27 -6.90 -12.13 -4.53
CA THR A 27 -6.29 -12.97 -3.49
C THR A 27 -4.94 -12.42 -3.06
N PRO A 28 -4.58 -12.51 -1.76
CA PRO A 28 -3.24 -12.15 -1.29
C PRO A 28 -2.12 -12.97 -1.98
N ALA A 29 -2.47 -14.06 -2.68
CA ALA A 29 -1.58 -14.84 -3.53
C ALA A 29 -1.36 -14.22 -4.92
N GLY A 30 -2.10 -13.18 -5.31
CA GLY A 30 -1.92 -12.45 -6.59
C GLY A 30 -0.57 -11.72 -6.71
N VAL A 31 0.13 -11.55 -5.60
CA VAL A 31 1.49 -10.98 -5.58
C VAL A 31 2.50 -11.85 -6.34
N VAL A 32 2.24 -13.15 -6.50
CA VAL A 32 3.20 -14.08 -7.15
C VAL A 32 2.98 -14.18 -8.65
N VAL A 33 1.78 -13.93 -9.17
CA VAL A 33 1.47 -14.08 -10.61
C VAL A 33 1.77 -12.79 -11.40
N GLY A 34 1.88 -11.65 -10.72
CA GLY A 34 2.24 -10.35 -11.32
C GLY A 34 3.74 -10.07 -11.38
N GLY A 35 4.61 -11.04 -11.14
CA GLY A 35 6.04 -10.84 -10.91
C GLY A 35 6.78 -9.99 -11.95
N ALA A 36 6.41 -10.06 -13.24
CA ALA A 36 7.06 -9.24 -14.26
C ALA A 36 6.56 -7.78 -14.27
N ALA A 37 5.25 -7.56 -14.04
CA ALA A 37 4.68 -6.21 -14.00
C ALA A 37 5.05 -5.50 -12.70
N SER A 38 5.03 -6.21 -11.56
CA SER A 38 5.45 -5.67 -10.26
C SER A 38 6.95 -5.39 -10.20
N ALA A 39 7.80 -6.21 -10.87
CA ALA A 39 9.22 -5.94 -10.98
C ALA A 39 9.52 -4.69 -11.83
N GLY A 40 8.75 -4.44 -12.89
CA GLY A 40 8.88 -3.23 -13.70
C GLY A 40 8.56 -1.96 -12.91
N VAL A 41 7.48 -1.96 -12.13
CA VAL A 41 7.12 -0.85 -11.24
C VAL A 41 8.18 -0.66 -10.16
N ALA A 42 8.58 -1.72 -9.47
CA ALA A 42 9.60 -1.66 -8.42
C ALA A 42 10.96 -1.16 -8.93
N ALA A 43 11.30 -1.40 -10.21
CA ALA A 43 12.53 -0.87 -10.82
C ALA A 43 12.46 0.64 -11.07
N SER A 44 11.25 1.18 -11.19
CA SER A 44 11.02 2.61 -11.44
C SER A 44 10.80 3.41 -10.15
N GLU A 45 10.56 2.74 -9.02
CA GLU A 45 10.46 3.39 -7.71
C GLU A 45 11.82 3.86 -7.22
N GLU A 46 11.86 4.96 -6.45
CA GLU A 46 13.08 5.49 -5.81
C GLU A 46 13.79 4.48 -4.90
N ARG A 47 13.04 3.55 -4.27
CA ARG A 47 13.62 2.47 -3.43
C ARG A 47 14.19 1.31 -4.24
N GLY A 48 13.85 1.20 -5.53
CA GLY A 48 14.27 0.14 -6.43
C GLY A 48 13.76 -1.25 -6.05
N ILE A 49 14.08 -2.26 -6.89
CA ILE A 49 13.63 -3.66 -6.72
C ILE A 49 14.06 -4.23 -5.36
N LYS A 50 15.31 -3.99 -4.96
CA LYS A 50 15.82 -4.52 -3.68
C LYS A 50 15.08 -3.91 -2.50
N GLY A 51 14.90 -2.60 -2.47
CA GLY A 51 14.16 -1.92 -1.39
C GLY A 51 12.70 -2.38 -1.31
N ALA A 52 12.04 -2.55 -2.47
CA ALA A 52 10.68 -3.08 -2.52
C ALA A 52 10.59 -4.52 -1.99
N ALA A 53 11.57 -5.38 -2.28
CA ALA A 53 11.63 -6.74 -1.77
C ALA A 53 11.90 -6.78 -0.25
N ASP A 54 12.84 -5.95 0.24
CA ASP A 54 13.14 -5.84 1.66
C ASP A 54 11.89 -5.36 2.44
N ASP A 55 11.20 -4.32 1.95
CA ASP A 55 9.96 -3.81 2.55
C ASP A 55 8.83 -4.86 2.56
N ALA A 56 8.75 -5.69 1.51
CA ALA A 56 7.78 -6.80 1.46
C ALA A 56 8.07 -7.85 2.54
N VAL A 57 9.33 -8.19 2.78
CA VAL A 57 9.74 -9.11 3.86
C VAL A 57 9.40 -8.52 5.23
N ILE A 58 9.71 -7.24 5.46
CA ILE A 58 9.34 -6.54 6.70
C ILE A 58 7.83 -6.61 6.92
N ARG A 59 7.02 -6.32 5.89
CA ARG A 59 5.56 -6.38 5.96
C ARG A 59 5.05 -7.76 6.39
N VAL A 60 5.57 -8.82 5.78
CA VAL A 60 5.17 -10.20 6.13
C VAL A 60 5.47 -10.50 7.59
N LYS A 61 6.68 -10.18 8.07
CA LYS A 61 7.09 -10.44 9.45
C LYS A 61 6.24 -9.65 10.46
N ILE A 62 5.94 -8.37 10.20
CA ILE A 62 5.08 -7.57 11.10
C ILE A 62 3.67 -8.14 11.13
N ASN A 63 3.08 -8.43 9.97
CA ASN A 63 1.74 -9.01 9.90
C ASN A 63 1.66 -10.36 10.63
N GLU A 64 2.68 -11.20 10.49
CA GLU A 64 2.76 -12.48 11.19
C GLU A 64 2.82 -12.29 12.72
N ALA A 65 3.62 -11.32 13.18
CA ALA A 65 3.72 -10.99 14.60
C ALA A 65 2.38 -10.47 15.15
N TRP A 66 1.72 -9.57 14.43
CA TRP A 66 0.40 -9.04 14.82
C TRP A 66 -0.68 -10.13 14.91
N VAL A 67 -0.74 -11.02 13.91
CA VAL A 67 -1.72 -12.12 13.90
C VAL A 67 -1.49 -13.09 15.06
N LYS A 68 -0.22 -13.32 15.44
CA LYS A 68 0.11 -14.18 16.59
C LYS A 68 -0.27 -13.54 17.92
N GLU A 69 -0.15 -12.21 18.03
CA GLU A 69 -0.47 -11.49 19.27
C GLU A 69 -1.99 -11.36 19.45
N ASP A 70 -2.68 -10.77 18.46
CA ASP A 70 -4.11 -10.51 18.51
C ASP A 70 -4.67 -10.20 17.12
N PHE A 71 -5.52 -11.08 16.61
CA PHE A 71 -6.15 -10.91 15.30
C PHE A 71 -7.02 -9.65 15.23
N ASP A 72 -7.71 -9.28 16.30
CA ASP A 72 -8.57 -8.09 16.35
C ASP A 72 -7.76 -6.79 16.25
N THR A 73 -6.55 -6.78 16.80
CA THR A 73 -5.60 -5.67 16.62
C THR A 73 -5.15 -5.58 15.17
N PHE A 74 -4.84 -6.72 14.54
CA PHE A 74 -4.38 -6.76 13.14
C PHE A 74 -5.38 -6.12 12.18
N ILE A 75 -6.68 -6.43 12.31
CA ILE A 75 -7.71 -5.93 11.38
C ILE A 75 -8.03 -4.44 11.55
N ARG A 76 -7.60 -3.81 12.63
CA ARG A 76 -7.82 -2.39 12.95
C ARG A 76 -6.67 -1.49 12.56
N LEU A 77 -5.52 -2.08 12.25
CA LEU A 77 -4.30 -1.36 11.93
C LEU A 77 -3.98 -1.40 10.43
N ASN A 78 -3.36 -0.34 9.98
CA ASN A 78 -2.81 -0.22 8.64
C ASN A 78 -1.30 -0.12 8.72
N LEU A 79 -0.63 -0.77 7.78
CA LEU A 79 0.81 -0.83 7.70
C LEU A 79 1.28 -0.28 6.35
N GLN A 80 2.02 0.80 6.39
CA GLN A 80 2.71 1.36 5.23
C GLN A 80 4.22 1.22 5.45
N ILE A 81 4.95 0.81 4.44
CA ILE A 81 6.40 0.62 4.53
C ILE A 81 7.05 1.17 3.27
N TYR A 82 8.07 1.99 3.46
CA TYR A 82 8.88 2.54 2.39
C TYR A 82 10.33 2.71 2.86
N GLU A 83 11.28 2.02 2.23
CA GLU A 83 12.70 2.01 2.58
C GLU A 83 12.97 1.67 4.06
N GLY A 84 12.28 0.67 4.62
CA GLY A 84 12.40 0.27 6.03
C GLY A 84 11.80 1.27 7.03
N ARG A 85 11.19 2.34 6.57
CA ARG A 85 10.37 3.24 7.38
C ARG A 85 8.96 2.67 7.45
N VAL A 86 8.53 2.36 8.64
CA VAL A 86 7.26 1.69 8.95
C VAL A 86 6.32 2.70 9.56
N LEU A 87 5.22 3.00 8.88
CA LEU A 87 4.13 3.81 9.41
C LEU A 87 2.98 2.89 9.83
N VAL A 88 2.64 2.93 11.10
CA VAL A 88 1.50 2.21 11.68
C VAL A 88 0.40 3.21 11.98
N SER A 89 -0.76 3.05 11.36
CA SER A 89 -1.93 3.88 11.60
C SER A 89 -3.17 3.01 11.84
N GLY A 90 -4.21 3.59 12.38
CA GLY A 90 -5.43 2.87 12.73
C GLY A 90 -5.94 3.23 14.10
N ARG A 91 -6.87 2.43 14.62
CA ARG A 91 -7.49 2.67 15.91
C ARG A 91 -7.51 1.41 16.76
N VAL A 92 -7.10 1.55 18.01
CA VAL A 92 -7.16 0.48 19.01
C VAL A 92 -7.81 1.01 20.28
N PRO A 93 -8.44 0.13 21.09
CA PRO A 93 -9.20 0.58 22.27
C PRO A 93 -8.31 1.10 23.40
N ASP A 94 -7.05 0.65 23.49
CA ASP A 94 -6.18 1.02 24.59
C ASP A 94 -4.71 1.16 24.19
N GLN A 95 -3.93 1.81 25.06
CA GLN A 95 -2.51 2.06 24.87
C GLN A 95 -1.68 0.77 24.82
N ALA A 96 -2.06 -0.26 25.59
CA ALA A 96 -1.31 -1.51 25.65
C ALA A 96 -1.31 -2.22 24.29
N GLN A 97 -2.43 -2.19 23.55
CA GLN A 97 -2.51 -2.73 22.20
C GLN A 97 -1.67 -1.89 21.21
N ALA A 98 -1.70 -0.56 21.32
CA ALA A 98 -0.86 0.31 20.50
C ALA A 98 0.63 0.01 20.72
N ASP A 99 1.05 -0.11 21.99
CA ASP A 99 2.44 -0.38 22.35
C ASP A 99 2.90 -1.75 21.81
N LYS A 100 2.08 -2.78 21.91
CA LYS A 100 2.36 -4.11 21.34
C LYS A 100 2.50 -4.05 19.82
N ALA A 101 1.62 -3.34 19.13
CA ALA A 101 1.69 -3.19 17.69
C ALA A 101 2.99 -2.50 17.25
N VAL A 102 3.40 -1.43 17.93
CA VAL A 102 4.65 -0.71 17.68
C VAL A 102 5.86 -1.58 18.03
N GLN A 103 5.83 -2.31 19.15
CA GLN A 103 6.90 -3.23 19.52
C GLN A 103 7.10 -4.32 18.47
N ALA A 104 6.02 -4.91 17.98
CA ALA A 104 6.08 -5.90 16.91
C ALA A 104 6.61 -5.33 15.59
N ALA A 105 6.30 -4.06 15.29
CA ALA A 105 6.79 -3.39 14.10
C ALA A 105 8.31 -3.15 14.13
N TRP A 106 8.94 -3.08 15.29
CA TRP A 106 10.39 -2.97 15.45
C TRP A 106 11.16 -4.29 15.32
N GLN A 107 10.48 -5.44 15.38
CA GLN A 107 11.16 -6.74 15.46
C GLN A 107 11.89 -7.16 14.16
N PRO A 108 11.36 -6.91 12.95
CA PRO A 108 12.02 -7.39 11.75
C PRO A 108 13.33 -6.67 11.46
N ASP A 109 14.34 -7.45 11.03
CA ASP A 109 15.56 -6.86 10.46
C ASP A 109 15.21 -5.98 9.27
N GLY A 110 15.91 -4.84 9.15
CA GLY A 110 15.71 -3.88 8.08
C GLY A 110 14.74 -2.74 8.43
N VAL A 111 14.01 -2.82 9.54
CA VAL A 111 13.24 -1.68 10.06
C VAL A 111 14.20 -0.61 10.56
N ARG A 112 14.02 0.60 10.04
CA ARG A 112 14.88 1.78 10.33
C ARG A 112 14.18 2.81 11.19
N GLU A 113 12.87 2.92 11.01
CA GLU A 113 12.03 3.88 11.72
C GLU A 113 10.63 3.26 11.87
N VAL A 114 10.01 3.44 13.03
CA VAL A 114 8.58 3.15 13.24
C VAL A 114 7.88 4.45 13.60
N ILE A 115 6.96 4.84 12.75
CA ILE A 115 6.13 6.04 12.89
C ILE A 115 4.79 5.59 13.43
N ASN A 116 4.46 6.01 14.64
CA ASN A 116 3.23 5.62 15.31
C ASN A 116 2.16 6.70 15.13
N GLU A 117 1.15 6.40 14.33
CA GLU A 117 -0.06 7.20 14.10
C GLU A 117 -1.31 6.42 14.54
N ILE A 118 -1.18 5.57 15.55
CA ILE A 118 -2.29 4.83 16.13
C ILE A 118 -3.09 5.77 17.03
N GLU A 119 -4.39 5.86 16.80
CA GLU A 119 -5.33 6.59 17.65
C GLU A 119 -5.95 5.64 18.68
N ILE A 120 -5.98 6.06 19.96
CA ILE A 120 -6.68 5.30 21.01
C ILE A 120 -8.16 5.67 20.95
N SER A 121 -8.97 4.74 20.46
CA SER A 121 -10.42 4.88 20.41
C SER A 121 -11.09 3.53 20.19
N GLU A 122 -12.34 3.40 20.62
CA GLU A 122 -13.11 2.14 20.51
C GLU A 122 -13.47 1.72 19.06
N GLY A 123 -12.91 2.38 18.07
CA GLY A 123 -12.99 1.98 16.65
C GLY A 123 -13.88 2.89 15.81
N GLY A 124 -13.72 2.76 14.49
CA GLY A 124 -14.55 3.40 13.47
C GLY A 124 -15.74 2.50 13.10
N GLY A 125 -16.88 3.13 12.80
CA GLY A 125 -18.04 2.40 12.28
C GLY A 125 -17.86 1.98 10.83
N LEU A 126 -18.81 1.18 10.31
CA LEU A 126 -18.87 0.79 8.89
C LEU A 126 -18.83 2.00 7.94
N ASN A 127 -19.38 3.14 8.38
CA ASN A 127 -19.37 4.37 7.60
C ASN A 127 -17.97 4.95 7.44
N ASP A 128 -17.13 4.90 8.48
CA ASP A 128 -15.73 5.35 8.40
C ASP A 128 -14.96 4.47 7.41
N PHE A 129 -15.12 3.14 7.50
CA PHE A 129 -14.47 2.21 6.58
C PHE A 129 -14.86 2.44 5.11
N ALA A 130 -16.15 2.61 4.82
CA ALA A 130 -16.63 2.87 3.46
C ALA A 130 -16.10 4.21 2.94
N ASN A 131 -16.10 5.24 3.78
CA ASN A 131 -15.58 6.56 3.44
C ASN A 131 -14.08 6.53 3.17
N ASP A 132 -13.28 5.88 4.05
CA ASP A 132 -11.84 5.75 3.87
C ASP A 132 -11.48 4.96 2.60
N THR A 133 -12.28 3.95 2.25
CA THR A 133 -12.12 3.20 0.99
C THR A 133 -12.31 4.11 -0.22
N LEU A 134 -13.33 4.98 -0.21
CA LEU A 134 -13.58 5.94 -1.28
C LEU A 134 -12.46 6.99 -1.36
N ILE A 135 -12.00 7.50 -0.22
CA ILE A 135 -10.87 8.45 -0.16
C ILE A 135 -9.63 7.80 -0.79
N ASN A 136 -9.27 6.57 -0.38
CA ASN A 136 -8.10 5.88 -0.93
C ASN A 136 -8.23 5.71 -2.45
N ALA A 137 -9.35 5.16 -2.93
CA ALA A 137 -9.54 4.92 -4.36
C ALA A 137 -9.48 6.21 -5.18
N ARG A 138 -10.05 7.31 -4.66
CA ARG A 138 -10.02 8.60 -5.34
C ARG A 138 -8.63 9.20 -5.33
N LEU A 139 -7.96 9.20 -4.19
CA LEU A 139 -6.61 9.75 -4.04
C LEU A 139 -5.60 9.00 -4.93
N ASP A 140 -5.64 7.66 -4.91
CA ASP A 140 -4.75 6.83 -5.73
C ASP A 140 -4.96 7.12 -7.24
N ALA A 141 -6.22 7.29 -7.68
CA ALA A 141 -6.53 7.67 -9.06
C ALA A 141 -6.03 9.09 -9.38
N ASP A 142 -6.30 10.07 -8.53
CA ASP A 142 -5.91 11.46 -8.77
C ASP A 142 -4.37 11.62 -8.80
N LEU A 143 -3.63 10.89 -7.96
CA LEU A 143 -2.16 10.84 -8.00
C LEU A 143 -1.64 10.13 -9.26
N LEU A 144 -2.25 9.01 -9.64
CA LEU A 144 -1.82 8.22 -10.80
C LEU A 144 -1.97 8.98 -12.12
N PHE A 145 -3.03 9.78 -12.25
CA PHE A 145 -3.30 10.54 -13.47
C PHE A 145 -2.69 11.95 -13.50
N ASP A 146 -2.03 12.35 -12.43
CA ASP A 146 -1.30 13.61 -12.37
C ASP A 146 0.10 13.45 -12.97
N GLY A 147 0.36 14.12 -14.10
CA GLY A 147 1.59 13.97 -14.86
C GLY A 147 2.85 14.59 -14.20
N ASP A 148 2.67 15.36 -13.12
CA ASP A 148 3.75 16.02 -12.37
C ASP A 148 4.00 15.32 -11.02
N VAL A 149 3.45 14.12 -10.80
CA VAL A 149 3.62 13.32 -9.59
C VAL A 149 4.09 11.91 -9.96
N ASP A 150 5.22 11.51 -9.41
CA ASP A 150 5.70 10.13 -9.48
C ASP A 150 4.98 9.27 -8.43
N SER A 151 3.68 8.99 -8.68
CA SER A 151 2.76 8.36 -7.73
C SER A 151 3.25 7.03 -7.15
N ILE A 152 4.12 6.30 -7.90
CA ILE A 152 4.72 5.03 -7.45
C ILE A 152 5.63 5.18 -6.21
N ASN A 153 6.11 6.40 -5.94
CA ASN A 153 6.96 6.71 -4.80
C ASN A 153 6.20 7.06 -3.53
N TYR A 154 4.87 6.99 -3.58
CA TYR A 154 4.01 7.32 -2.46
C TYR A 154 3.17 6.13 -2.03
N SER A 155 3.05 5.94 -0.73
CA SER A 155 2.08 5.06 -0.09
C SER A 155 1.05 5.91 0.63
N THR A 156 -0.21 5.74 0.29
CA THR A 156 -1.32 6.51 0.83
C THR A 156 -2.24 5.64 1.67
N ARG A 157 -2.81 6.17 2.74
CA ARG A 157 -3.81 5.48 3.53
C ARG A 157 -4.72 6.47 4.26
N ALA A 158 -6.03 6.29 4.15
CA ALA A 158 -7.02 7.01 4.93
C ALA A 158 -7.44 6.21 6.16
N VAL A 159 -7.58 6.88 7.28
CA VAL A 159 -8.16 6.36 8.53
C VAL A 159 -9.07 7.44 9.10
N ALA A 160 -10.36 7.18 9.17
CA ALA A 160 -11.40 8.09 9.67
C ALA A 160 -11.36 9.49 9.05
N GLY A 161 -11.00 9.56 7.77
CA GLY A 161 -10.85 10.79 7.00
C GLY A 161 -9.51 11.51 7.19
N THR A 162 -8.57 10.96 7.96
CA THR A 162 -7.19 11.41 8.00
C THR A 162 -6.39 10.64 6.96
N VAL A 163 -5.77 11.33 6.01
CA VAL A 163 -4.88 10.73 5.02
C VAL A 163 -3.45 10.77 5.53
N TYR A 164 -2.80 9.61 5.53
CA TYR A 164 -1.39 9.44 5.86
C TYR A 164 -0.61 9.19 4.58
N LEU A 165 0.45 9.97 4.39
CA LEU A 165 1.36 9.87 3.24
C LEU A 165 2.73 9.41 3.72
N LEU A 166 3.27 8.35 3.13
CA LEU A 166 4.63 7.86 3.34
C LEU A 166 5.30 7.68 1.98
N GLY A 167 6.59 7.95 1.88
CA GLY A 167 7.31 7.77 0.62
C GLY A 167 8.44 8.76 0.43
N VAL A 168 8.78 9.00 -0.84
CA VAL A 168 9.86 9.88 -1.26
C VAL A 168 9.36 10.82 -2.35
N ALA A 169 9.55 12.13 -2.14
CA ALA A 169 9.27 13.15 -3.13
C ALA A 169 10.55 13.51 -3.90
N GLN A 170 10.41 13.76 -5.19
CA GLN A 170 11.51 14.21 -6.05
C GLN A 170 11.99 15.59 -5.67
N ASP A 171 11.03 16.49 -5.38
CA ASP A 171 11.28 17.83 -4.93
C ASP A 171 10.12 18.40 -4.10
N ARG A 172 10.28 19.63 -3.66
CA ARG A 172 9.27 20.32 -2.85
C ARG A 172 7.99 20.64 -3.63
N ALA A 173 8.09 20.93 -4.92
CA ALA A 173 6.93 21.26 -5.74
C ALA A 173 6.02 20.07 -5.93
N GLU A 174 6.59 18.87 -6.16
CA GLU A 174 5.87 17.61 -6.22
C GLU A 174 5.19 17.31 -4.87
N LEU A 175 5.89 17.41 -3.74
CA LEU A 175 5.29 17.18 -2.43
C LEU A 175 4.11 18.13 -2.15
N ASP A 176 4.26 19.41 -2.46
CA ASP A 176 3.21 20.40 -2.26
C ASP A 176 2.01 20.13 -3.19
N ARG A 177 2.24 19.53 -4.37
CA ARG A 177 1.21 19.08 -5.29
C ARG A 177 0.45 17.88 -4.73
N VAL A 178 1.16 16.83 -4.27
CA VAL A 178 0.56 15.67 -3.61
C VAL A 178 -0.29 16.09 -2.41
N PHE A 179 0.19 17.04 -1.63
CA PHE A 179 -0.55 17.58 -0.49
C PHE A 179 -1.86 18.26 -0.90
N ARG A 180 -1.85 19.04 -1.98
CA ARG A 180 -3.05 19.69 -2.52
C ARG A 180 -4.04 18.65 -3.02
N ILE A 181 -3.59 17.70 -3.84
CA ILE A 181 -4.44 16.60 -4.34
C ILE A 181 -5.10 15.87 -3.18
N ALA A 182 -4.33 15.48 -2.16
CA ALA A 182 -4.87 14.77 -1.01
C ALA A 182 -5.90 15.58 -0.22
N ARG A 183 -5.74 16.89 -0.11
CA ARG A 183 -6.68 17.76 0.59
C ARG A 183 -7.97 18.04 -0.18
N ASP A 184 -7.90 17.97 -1.50
CA ASP A 184 -9.04 18.23 -2.39
C ASP A 184 -9.96 17.00 -2.54
N VAL A 185 -9.52 15.82 -2.09
CA VAL A 185 -10.37 14.62 -2.08
C VAL A 185 -11.55 14.83 -1.13
N PRO A 186 -12.80 14.60 -1.57
CA PRO A 186 -13.97 14.74 -0.74
C PRO A 186 -13.88 13.90 0.55
N ASN A 187 -14.36 14.45 1.66
CA ASN A 187 -14.37 13.86 2.99
C ASN A 187 -13.00 13.71 3.67
N VAL A 188 -11.91 14.15 3.05
CA VAL A 188 -10.63 14.28 3.75
C VAL A 188 -10.73 15.40 4.79
N LYS A 189 -10.45 15.05 6.04
CA LYS A 189 -10.47 15.98 7.19
C LYS A 189 -9.09 16.55 7.48
N ARG A 190 -8.05 15.71 7.27
CA ARG A 190 -6.65 16.04 7.59
C ARG A 190 -5.70 15.24 6.71
N VAL A 191 -4.56 15.83 6.40
CA VAL A 191 -3.45 15.15 5.73
C VAL A 191 -2.22 15.23 6.63
N ILE A 192 -1.62 14.07 6.92
CA ILE A 192 -0.37 13.92 7.67
C ILE A 192 0.66 13.33 6.73
N SER A 193 1.81 14.00 6.58
CA SER A 193 2.87 13.56 5.67
C SER A 193 4.12 13.18 6.42
N HIS A 194 4.58 11.97 6.17
CA HIS A 194 5.87 11.42 6.55
C HIS A 194 6.75 11.18 5.32
N VAL A 195 6.45 11.87 4.22
CA VAL A 195 7.24 11.86 2.99
C VAL A 195 8.55 12.60 3.24
N ILE A 196 9.66 12.03 2.76
CA ILE A 196 10.98 12.66 2.76
C ILE A 196 11.41 13.02 1.33
N MET A 197 12.39 13.90 1.19
CA MET A 197 12.94 14.24 -0.11
C MET A 197 13.90 13.16 -0.60
N LYS A 198 14.09 13.03 -1.91
CA LYS A 198 15.02 12.05 -2.48
C LYS A 198 16.47 12.22 -2.02
N ASP A 199 16.87 13.43 -1.67
CA ASP A 199 18.18 13.81 -1.17
C ASP A 199 18.26 13.87 0.37
N ASP A 200 17.22 13.40 1.08
CA ASP A 200 17.20 13.37 2.55
C ASP A 200 18.36 12.52 3.10
N PRO A 201 19.18 13.06 4.02
CA PRO A 201 20.31 12.33 4.60
C PRO A 201 19.94 10.98 5.24
N ARG A 202 18.71 10.83 5.70
CA ARG A 202 18.22 9.56 6.27
C ARG A 202 18.17 8.43 5.24
N ARG A 203 18.06 8.73 3.94
CA ARG A 203 18.13 7.73 2.87
C ARG A 203 19.57 7.30 2.61
N ILE A 204 20.50 8.25 2.63
CA ILE A 204 21.94 8.06 2.32
C ILE A 204 22.64 7.19 3.38
N ALA A 205 22.16 7.21 4.63
CA ALA A 205 22.69 6.39 5.73
C ALA A 205 22.45 4.87 5.54
N ASN A 206 21.82 4.44 4.42
CA ASN A 206 21.59 3.05 4.11
C ASN A 206 22.62 2.51 3.11
N PRO A 207 23.64 1.72 3.54
CA PRO A 207 24.69 1.18 2.65
C PRO A 207 24.16 0.17 1.61
N GLY A 208 22.85 -0.13 1.62
CA GLY A 208 22.22 -1.03 0.64
C GLY A 208 21.77 -0.35 -0.65
N ASN A 209 21.73 0.98 -0.73
CA ASN A 209 21.29 1.73 -1.92
C ASN A 209 22.46 2.46 -2.61
N GLY A 210 23.67 1.88 -2.55
CA GLY A 210 24.81 2.32 -3.33
C GLY A 210 24.48 2.18 -4.81
N GLY A 211 23.82 3.20 -5.37
CA GLY A 211 23.56 3.34 -6.78
C GLY A 211 24.85 3.17 -7.54
N ASN A 212 24.82 2.32 -8.53
CA ASN A 212 25.78 2.23 -9.61
C ASN A 212 25.83 3.57 -10.35
N SER A 213 26.60 4.51 -9.83
CA SER A 213 27.09 5.64 -10.60
C SER A 213 28.26 5.09 -11.44
N GLY A 214 27.89 4.37 -12.49
CA GLY A 214 28.83 3.95 -13.53
C GLY A 214 29.42 5.16 -14.22
N GLY A 215 30.74 5.21 -14.22
CA GLY A 215 31.51 6.05 -15.09
C GLY A 215 31.42 5.59 -16.57
#